data_22dc2c8d555bf833a68a4a2c33aefdd1
#
_entry.id   22dc2c8d555bf833a68a4a2c33aefdd1
#
_cell.length_a   1.000
_cell.length_b   1.000
_cell.length_c   1.000
_cell.angle_alpha   90.00
_cell.angle_beta   90.00
_cell.angle_gamma   90.00
#
_symmetry.space_group_name_H-M   'P 1'
#
loop_
_entity.id
_entity.type
_entity.pdbx_description
1 polymer ?
#
loop_
_entity_poly.entity_id
_entity_poly.type
_entity_poly.pdbx_seq_one_letter_code
_entity_poly.pdbx_strand_id
1 'polypeptide(L)'
;KVKVGRFEAYDMFPLNQDTFVEHSGNTANDLYDDGSGYIYMMKEGRGRSNAGGNFLVSKQLDNWYFELNTLLEDGTSLYNDGNYHGRDMEQQKNVAYLRPVIAWSPTEEFTVSAAMEANVVNNAYGYTDSKGNFVDQSDRTGYGMSMTWNGLKTDPENGIVVNLNTAYLDANNEKDFTAGINALWKRFELGYIYAHNRIDEFSGVVCDNDCWIDDEGTYNIHTIHASYQFANVMDMENFNIYLGTYYSILDSDGDKIHGDDSDDRYGARVRFKYFF
;
A
#
# COMPACT_ATOMS: atom_id res chain seq x y z
N LYS A 1 8.03 16.06 19.24
CA LYS A 1 7.46 16.79 18.09
C LYS A 1 5.93 16.64 18.15
N VAL A 2 5.20 17.72 17.85
CA VAL A 2 3.75 17.72 17.66
C VAL A 2 3.46 18.30 16.28
N LYS A 3 2.52 17.71 15.55
CA LYS A 3 2.09 18.17 14.23
C LYS A 3 0.56 18.04 14.15
N VAL A 4 -0.10 19.03 13.59
CA VAL A 4 -1.55 19.05 13.41
C VAL A 4 -1.86 19.62 12.03
N GLY A 5 -2.83 19.07 11.34
CA GLY A 5 -3.28 19.54 10.05
C GLY A 5 -3.30 18.41 9.01
N ARG A 6 -3.28 18.80 7.74
CA ARG A 6 -3.27 17.86 6.63
C ARG A 6 -1.84 17.55 6.21
N PHE A 7 -1.37 16.34 6.46
CA PHE A 7 -0.04 15.86 6.12
C PHE A 7 -0.03 14.34 6.04
N GLU A 8 0.97 13.79 5.39
CA GLU A 8 1.26 12.37 5.44
C GLU A 8 1.95 12.03 6.76
N ALA A 9 1.49 10.98 7.41
CA ALA A 9 2.08 10.41 8.61
C ALA A 9 2.52 8.96 8.32
N TYR A 10 3.27 8.40 9.23
CA TYR A 10 3.55 6.99 9.24
C TYR A 10 2.23 6.22 9.37
N ASP A 11 1.98 5.25 8.53
CA ASP A 11 0.86 4.32 8.64
C ASP A 11 1.38 2.91 9.00
N MET A 12 1.10 1.90 8.21
CA MET A 12 1.71 0.58 8.37
C MET A 12 3.14 0.54 7.83
N PHE A 13 3.55 1.52 7.01
CA PHE A 13 4.88 1.64 6.43
C PHE A 13 5.52 2.99 6.72
N PRO A 14 6.86 3.10 6.71
CA PRO A 14 7.56 4.37 6.75
C PRO A 14 7.16 5.26 5.58
N LEU A 15 7.18 6.57 5.79
CA LEU A 15 6.99 7.53 4.71
C LEU A 15 7.97 7.27 3.57
N ASN A 16 7.47 7.26 2.35
CA ASN A 16 8.18 6.97 1.11
C ASN A 16 8.68 5.52 0.96
N GLN A 17 8.20 4.57 1.77
CA GLN A 17 8.50 3.14 1.65
C GLN A 17 7.27 2.28 1.33
N ASP A 18 6.13 2.88 1.13
CA ASP A 18 4.92 2.26 0.59
C ASP A 18 5.02 1.95 -0.91
N THR A 19 6.02 2.49 -1.56
CA THR A 19 6.31 2.28 -2.98
C THR A 19 7.56 1.43 -3.10
N PHE A 20 7.43 0.25 -3.68
CA PHE A 20 8.55 -0.66 -3.93
C PHE A 20 9.16 -0.50 -5.32
N VAL A 21 8.67 0.40 -6.14
CA VAL A 21 9.18 0.67 -7.48
C VAL A 21 9.78 2.08 -7.48
N GLU A 22 10.90 2.21 -6.76
CA GLU A 22 11.51 3.48 -6.41
C GLU A 22 11.94 4.30 -7.63
N HIS A 23 12.63 3.66 -8.57
CA HIS A 23 13.14 4.36 -9.73
C HIS A 23 12.10 4.59 -10.82
N SER A 24 11.21 3.66 -11.09
CA SER A 24 10.15 3.86 -12.10
C SER A 24 9.03 4.78 -11.61
N GLY A 25 8.89 4.95 -10.30
CA GLY A 25 7.92 5.85 -9.68
C GLY A 25 6.47 5.37 -9.71
N ASN A 26 6.25 4.06 -9.88
CA ASN A 26 4.95 3.43 -9.67
C ASN A 26 4.76 3.12 -8.19
N THR A 27 3.53 3.13 -7.72
CA THR A 27 3.15 2.46 -6.49
C THR A 27 2.99 0.96 -6.75
N ALA A 28 3.05 0.15 -5.71
CA ALA A 28 2.82 -1.28 -5.86
C ALA A 28 1.42 -1.58 -6.42
N ASN A 29 0.41 -0.84 -5.99
CA ASN A 29 -0.97 -1.00 -6.48
C ASN A 29 -1.14 -0.59 -7.95
N ASP A 30 -0.35 0.38 -8.44
CA ASP A 30 -0.40 0.80 -9.84
C ASP A 30 0.12 -0.27 -10.81
N LEU A 31 0.87 -1.27 -10.32
CA LEU A 31 1.41 -2.34 -11.15
C LEU A 31 0.34 -3.37 -11.53
N TYR A 32 -0.63 -3.58 -10.65
CA TYR A 32 -1.80 -4.37 -10.91
C TYR A 32 -3.05 -3.63 -10.44
N ASP A 33 -3.57 -2.77 -11.28
CA ASP A 33 -4.83 -2.09 -11.08
C ASP A 33 -5.90 -2.79 -11.91
N ASP A 34 -6.87 -3.40 -11.24
CA ASP A 34 -8.01 -4.02 -11.89
C ASP A 34 -9.11 -3.00 -12.25
N GLY A 35 -8.90 -1.73 -11.89
CA GLY A 35 -9.86 -0.64 -12.11
C GLY A 35 -11.07 -0.68 -11.18
N SER A 36 -11.24 -1.76 -10.41
CA SER A 36 -12.40 -1.98 -9.54
C SER A 36 -12.14 -1.66 -8.07
N GLY A 37 -10.87 -1.64 -7.65
CA GLY A 37 -10.48 -1.52 -6.25
C GLY A 37 -10.80 -2.75 -5.40
N TYR A 38 -11.07 -3.91 -6.02
CA TYR A 38 -11.48 -5.11 -5.32
C TYR A 38 -10.34 -5.88 -4.69
N ILE A 39 -9.16 -5.85 -5.30
CA ILE A 39 -7.96 -6.47 -4.77
C ILE A 39 -6.82 -5.47 -4.65
N TYR A 40 -5.90 -5.74 -3.74
CA TYR A 40 -4.76 -4.88 -3.48
C TYR A 40 -3.47 -5.66 -3.55
N MET A 41 -2.55 -5.18 -4.34
CA MET A 41 -1.20 -5.73 -4.41
C MET A 41 -0.40 -5.45 -3.15
N MET A 42 -0.59 -4.28 -2.55
CA MET A 42 0.04 -3.85 -1.31
C MET A 42 -0.99 -3.16 -0.44
N LYS A 43 -1.29 -3.73 0.72
CA LYS A 43 -2.14 -3.07 1.72
C LYS A 43 -1.33 -2.08 2.52
N GLU A 44 -1.74 -0.87 2.47
CA GLU A 44 -1.33 0.23 3.32
C GLU A 44 -2.58 0.84 3.92
N GLY A 45 -2.62 1.05 5.21
CA GLY A 45 -3.80 1.57 5.90
C GLY A 45 -4.08 3.05 5.65
N ARG A 46 -3.70 3.58 4.51
CA ARG A 46 -3.88 4.99 4.20
C ARG A 46 -5.28 5.29 3.75
N GLY A 47 -6.09 5.74 4.66
CA GLY A 47 -7.24 6.52 4.32
C GLY A 47 -6.82 7.97 4.04
N ARG A 48 -7.30 8.60 2.96
CA ARG A 48 -7.06 10.01 2.65
C ARG A 48 -8.18 10.60 1.84
N SER A 49 -9.15 11.16 2.52
CA SER A 49 -10.11 12.02 1.84
C SER A 49 -9.52 13.43 1.61
N ASN A 50 -10.14 14.18 0.71
CA ASN A 50 -9.81 15.59 0.52
C ASN A 50 -10.04 16.44 1.78
N ALA A 51 -10.86 15.97 2.71
CA ALA A 51 -11.22 16.63 3.97
C ALA A 51 -10.47 16.06 5.19
N GLY A 52 -9.67 15.02 5.02
CA GLY A 52 -8.96 14.34 6.10
C GLY A 52 -7.94 15.22 6.83
N GLY A 53 -7.79 15.03 8.11
CA GLY A 53 -6.82 15.72 8.96
C GLY A 53 -6.07 14.76 9.87
N ASN A 54 -4.84 15.12 10.22
CA ASN A 54 -3.96 14.33 11.08
C ASN A 54 -3.56 15.10 12.35
N PHE A 55 -3.39 14.37 13.43
CA PHE A 55 -2.67 14.78 14.62
C PHE A 55 -1.55 13.79 14.90
N LEU A 56 -0.36 14.29 15.21
CA LEU A 56 0.82 13.47 15.45
C LEU A 56 1.59 13.97 16.67
N VAL A 57 1.98 13.03 17.52
CA VAL A 57 2.98 13.23 18.58
C VAL A 57 4.09 12.21 18.37
N SER A 58 5.35 12.66 18.33
CA SER A 58 6.48 11.76 18.20
C SER A 58 7.65 12.16 19.08
N LYS A 59 8.50 11.16 19.41
CA LYS A 59 9.72 11.33 20.17
C LYS A 59 10.82 10.41 19.69
N GLN A 60 12.01 10.98 19.47
CA GLN A 60 13.25 10.24 19.28
C GLN A 60 13.94 10.09 20.64
N LEU A 61 14.35 8.87 20.98
CA LEU A 61 15.14 8.53 22.17
C LEU A 61 16.30 7.65 21.73
N ASP A 62 17.50 8.25 21.58
CA ASP A 62 18.68 7.57 21.04
C ASP A 62 18.33 6.82 19.73
N ASN A 63 18.46 5.51 19.71
CA ASN A 63 18.19 4.64 18.58
C ASN A 63 16.70 4.28 18.39
N TRP A 64 15.81 4.78 19.26
CA TRP A 64 14.39 4.47 19.23
C TRP A 64 13.58 5.67 18.78
N TYR A 65 12.62 5.43 17.90
CA TYR A 65 11.59 6.38 17.49
C TYR A 65 10.22 5.88 17.91
N PHE A 66 9.42 6.77 18.50
CA PHE A 66 8.05 6.51 18.88
C PHE A 66 7.15 7.56 18.26
N GLU A 67 6.03 7.12 17.70
CA GLU A 67 5.01 8.01 17.15
C GLU A 67 3.63 7.48 17.48
N LEU A 68 2.72 8.39 17.81
CA LEU A 68 1.28 8.17 17.75
C LEU A 68 0.71 9.21 16.82
N ASN A 69 0.14 8.77 15.72
CA ASN A 69 -0.61 9.65 14.84
C ASN A 69 -2.06 9.19 14.69
N THR A 70 -2.90 10.08 14.21
CA THR A 70 -4.31 9.83 13.95
C THR A 70 -4.66 10.34 12.57
N LEU A 71 -5.63 9.69 11.91
CA LEU A 71 -6.26 10.18 10.70
C LEU A 71 -7.76 10.30 10.96
N LEU A 72 -8.29 11.50 10.71
CA LEU A 72 -9.73 11.79 10.79
C LEU A 72 -10.22 12.10 9.38
N GLU A 73 -11.15 11.31 8.86
CA GLU A 73 -11.70 11.49 7.51
C GLU A 73 -13.09 10.85 7.36
N ASP A 74 -13.69 10.98 6.19
CA ASP A 74 -14.99 10.39 5.89
C ASP A 74 -14.94 8.88 5.57
N GLY A 75 -13.76 8.31 5.34
CA GLY A 75 -13.57 6.90 5.00
C GLY A 75 -13.75 6.56 3.52
N THR A 76 -14.20 7.48 2.69
CA THR A 76 -14.47 7.25 1.26
C THR A 76 -13.21 7.03 0.42
N SER A 77 -12.03 7.34 0.97
CA SER A 77 -10.74 7.09 0.32
C SER A 77 -10.38 5.61 0.16
N LEU A 78 -11.15 4.70 0.78
CA LEU A 78 -10.92 3.25 0.70
C LEU A 78 -11.69 2.59 -0.45
N TYR A 79 -12.64 3.28 -1.06
CA TYR A 79 -13.45 2.75 -2.14
C TYR A 79 -13.78 3.82 -3.19
N ASN A 80 -13.88 3.39 -4.44
CA ASN A 80 -14.20 4.26 -5.57
C ASN A 80 -15.71 4.28 -5.84
N ASP A 81 -16.25 5.45 -6.18
CA ASP A 81 -17.65 5.64 -6.59
C ASP A 81 -18.70 5.01 -5.66
N GLY A 82 -18.35 4.86 -4.37
CA GLY A 82 -19.23 4.26 -3.39
C GLY A 82 -19.29 2.73 -3.44
N ASN A 83 -18.44 2.07 -4.22
CA ASN A 83 -18.43 0.62 -4.35
C ASN A 83 -17.14 0.00 -3.77
N TYR A 84 -17.29 -1.13 -3.07
CA TYR A 84 -16.19 -1.92 -2.53
C TYR A 84 -16.58 -3.40 -2.49
N HIS A 85 -15.82 -4.27 -3.13
CA HIS A 85 -16.12 -5.68 -3.28
C HIS A 85 -17.52 -5.94 -3.85
N GLY A 86 -17.91 -5.19 -4.89
CA GLY A 86 -19.24 -5.30 -5.52
C GLY A 86 -20.40 -4.79 -4.67
N ARG A 87 -20.14 -4.10 -3.56
CA ARG A 87 -21.16 -3.63 -2.61
C ARG A 87 -21.25 -2.13 -2.61
N ASP A 88 -22.48 -1.62 -2.57
CA ASP A 88 -22.72 -0.18 -2.37
C ASP A 88 -22.40 0.20 -0.91
N MET A 89 -21.45 1.08 -0.73
CA MET A 89 -20.98 1.54 0.57
C MET A 89 -21.80 2.73 1.05
N GLU A 90 -22.21 2.68 2.30
CA GLU A 90 -22.92 3.73 2.99
C GLU A 90 -22.00 4.37 4.03
N GLN A 91 -21.82 5.68 3.94
CA GLN A 91 -21.11 6.44 4.97
C GLN A 91 -22.10 6.91 6.05
N GLN A 92 -21.80 6.59 7.30
CA GLN A 92 -22.61 6.98 8.46
C GLN A 92 -21.93 8.08 9.29
N LYS A 93 -20.61 8.02 9.46
CA LYS A 93 -19.80 8.89 10.29
C LYS A 93 -18.39 9.02 9.71
N ASN A 94 -17.64 9.98 10.21
CA ASN A 94 -16.21 10.04 9.96
C ASN A 94 -15.49 8.92 10.73
N VAL A 95 -14.43 8.37 10.14
CA VAL A 95 -13.50 7.46 10.80
C VAL A 95 -12.47 8.21 11.62
N ALA A 96 -11.92 7.54 12.62
CA ALA A 96 -10.78 8.00 13.39
C ALA A 96 -9.79 6.85 13.55
N TYR A 97 -8.73 6.86 12.77
CA TYR A 97 -7.67 5.87 12.89
C TYR A 97 -6.65 6.29 13.94
N LEU A 98 -6.28 5.36 14.82
CA LEU A 98 -5.15 5.47 15.72
C LEU A 98 -3.99 4.65 15.15
N ARG A 99 -2.80 5.26 15.06
CA ARG A 99 -1.61 4.67 14.43
C ARG A 99 -0.39 4.80 15.37
N PRO A 100 -0.20 3.85 16.30
CA PRO A 100 1.05 3.75 17.05
C PRO A 100 2.16 3.17 16.18
N VAL A 101 3.36 3.75 16.28
CA VAL A 101 4.56 3.36 15.56
C VAL A 101 5.74 3.28 16.51
N ILE A 102 6.55 2.25 16.33
CA ILE A 102 7.86 2.11 16.96
C ILE A 102 8.90 1.79 15.89
N ALA A 103 10.05 2.45 15.93
CA ALA A 103 11.19 2.09 15.10
C ALA A 103 12.47 2.05 15.93
N TRP A 104 13.39 1.17 15.52
CA TRP A 104 14.68 0.96 16.17
C TRP A 104 15.79 0.93 15.13
N SER A 105 16.81 1.76 15.31
CA SER A 105 17.97 1.89 14.43
C SER A 105 19.24 1.60 15.22
N PRO A 106 19.63 0.30 15.40
CA PRO A 106 20.82 -0.07 16.17
C PRO A 106 22.12 0.43 15.54
N THR A 107 22.14 0.58 14.23
CA THR A 107 23.26 1.19 13.47
C THR A 107 22.72 2.24 12.51
N GLU A 108 23.62 2.98 11.87
CA GLU A 108 23.22 4.00 10.87
C GLU A 108 22.63 3.36 9.59
N GLU A 109 23.00 2.11 9.30
CA GLU A 109 22.55 1.39 8.10
C GLU A 109 21.23 0.66 8.31
N PHE A 110 20.96 0.19 9.54
CA PHE A 110 19.87 -0.72 9.80
C PHE A 110 18.76 -0.07 10.62
N THR A 111 17.53 -0.20 10.11
CA THR A 111 16.32 0.22 10.81
C THR A 111 15.26 -0.87 10.69
N VAL A 112 14.59 -1.16 11.79
CA VAL A 112 13.38 -1.99 11.83
C VAL A 112 12.27 -1.18 12.46
N SER A 113 11.05 -1.32 11.95
CA SER A 113 9.89 -0.64 12.51
C SER A 113 8.66 -1.54 12.53
N ALA A 114 7.77 -1.26 13.45
CA ALA A 114 6.46 -1.86 13.55
C ALA A 114 5.41 -0.76 13.75
N ALA A 115 4.27 -0.95 13.10
CA ALA A 115 3.15 -0.03 13.18
C ALA A 115 1.84 -0.82 13.27
N MET A 116 0.82 -0.16 13.79
CA MET A 116 -0.54 -0.65 13.83
C MET A 116 -1.47 0.48 13.38
N GLU A 117 -2.58 0.12 12.75
CA GLU A 117 -3.67 1.03 12.47
C GLU A 117 -4.99 0.41 12.92
N ALA A 118 -5.82 1.16 13.64
CA ALA A 118 -7.15 0.73 14.01
C ALA A 118 -8.13 1.91 13.94
N ASN A 119 -9.28 1.69 13.29
CA ASN A 119 -10.39 2.64 13.41
C ASN A 119 -11.07 2.45 14.77
N VAL A 120 -11.32 3.56 15.47
CA VAL A 120 -11.95 3.56 16.79
C VAL A 120 -13.42 4.03 16.77
N VAL A 121 -13.96 4.28 15.58
CA VAL A 121 -15.36 4.71 15.38
C VAL A 121 -16.16 3.58 14.76
N ASN A 122 -17.02 2.94 15.54
CA ASN A 122 -17.87 1.85 15.06
C ASN A 122 -18.95 2.36 14.11
N ASN A 123 -19.29 1.54 13.10
CA ASN A 123 -20.31 1.83 12.09
C ASN A 123 -20.06 3.19 11.41
N ALA A 124 -18.83 3.45 11.01
CA ALA A 124 -18.51 4.68 10.30
C ALA A 124 -18.87 4.60 8.83
N TYR A 125 -18.59 3.48 8.18
CA TYR A 125 -19.06 3.14 6.84
C TYR A 125 -19.20 1.61 6.71
N GLY A 126 -20.01 1.18 5.78
CA GLY A 126 -20.27 -0.23 5.54
C GLY A 126 -21.33 -0.40 4.47
N TYR A 127 -21.93 -1.55 4.42
CA TYR A 127 -22.99 -1.87 3.47
C TYR A 127 -24.15 -2.62 4.14
N THR A 128 -25.29 -2.66 3.47
CA THR A 128 -26.45 -3.44 3.93
C THR A 128 -26.45 -4.79 3.23
N ASP A 129 -26.38 -5.89 4.00
CA ASP A 129 -26.41 -7.25 3.48
C ASP A 129 -27.78 -7.62 2.87
N SER A 130 -27.86 -8.78 2.21
CA SER A 130 -29.09 -9.27 1.59
C SER A 130 -30.25 -9.53 2.58
N LYS A 131 -29.97 -9.57 3.89
CA LYS A 131 -30.94 -9.75 4.98
C LYS A 131 -31.39 -8.42 5.59
N GLY A 132 -30.82 -7.29 5.11
CA GLY A 132 -31.11 -5.96 5.62
C GLY A 132 -30.31 -5.58 6.87
N ASN A 133 -29.22 -6.29 7.21
CA ASN A 133 -28.36 -5.92 8.31
C ASN A 133 -27.21 -5.04 7.82
N PHE A 134 -26.86 -4.01 8.59
CA PHE A 134 -25.68 -3.22 8.31
C PHE A 134 -24.41 -3.97 8.73
N VAL A 135 -23.48 -4.14 7.79
CA VAL A 135 -22.15 -4.72 8.01
C VAL A 135 -21.13 -3.59 8.10
N ASP A 136 -20.50 -3.46 9.27
CA ASP A 136 -19.52 -2.42 9.54
C ASP A 136 -18.19 -2.74 8.86
N GLN A 137 -17.94 -2.18 7.67
CA GLN A 137 -16.68 -2.32 6.96
C GLN A 137 -15.58 -1.41 7.52
N SER A 138 -15.95 -0.46 8.38
CA SER A 138 -15.02 0.43 9.07
C SER A 138 -14.35 -0.20 10.30
N ASP A 139 -14.82 -1.36 10.76
CA ASP A 139 -14.14 -2.17 11.78
C ASP A 139 -12.92 -2.85 11.16
N ARG A 140 -11.83 -2.12 11.11
CA ARG A 140 -10.58 -2.49 10.43
C ARG A 140 -9.40 -2.31 11.35
N THR A 141 -8.51 -3.31 11.35
CA THR A 141 -7.24 -3.26 12.07
C THR A 141 -6.11 -3.73 11.14
N GLY A 142 -5.07 -2.91 11.04
CA GLY A 142 -3.89 -3.20 10.23
C GLY A 142 -2.62 -3.29 11.10
N TYR A 143 -1.67 -4.11 10.66
CA TYR A 143 -0.35 -4.27 11.25
C TYR A 143 0.70 -4.20 10.17
N GLY A 144 1.77 -3.46 10.42
CA GLY A 144 2.89 -3.32 9.50
C GLY A 144 4.23 -3.57 10.17
N MET A 145 5.15 -4.14 9.43
CA MET A 145 6.55 -4.25 9.83
C MET A 145 7.44 -3.92 8.62
N SER A 146 8.49 -3.13 8.87
CA SER A 146 9.45 -2.75 7.85
C SER A 146 10.87 -2.96 8.33
N MET A 147 11.76 -3.34 7.41
CA MET A 147 13.20 -3.41 7.62
C MET A 147 13.90 -2.67 6.48
N THR A 148 14.87 -1.85 6.82
CA THR A 148 15.73 -1.18 5.86
C THR A 148 17.19 -1.43 6.20
N TRP A 149 17.95 -1.88 5.22
CA TRP A 149 19.40 -1.85 5.22
C TRP A 149 19.87 -0.81 4.20
N ASN A 150 20.56 0.21 4.66
CA ASN A 150 21.09 1.29 3.82
C ASN A 150 22.62 1.28 3.82
N GLY A 151 23.23 0.46 2.98
CA GLY A 151 24.67 0.33 2.85
C GLY A 151 25.39 1.60 2.32
N LEU A 152 24.63 2.55 1.76
CA LEU A 152 25.19 3.85 1.33
C LEU A 152 25.66 4.71 2.51
N LYS A 153 25.26 4.37 3.74
CA LYS A 153 25.75 5.05 4.95
C LYS A 153 27.22 4.77 5.23
N THR A 154 27.70 3.57 4.90
CA THR A 154 29.09 3.14 5.07
C THR A 154 29.88 3.12 3.77
N ASP A 155 29.25 2.82 2.64
CA ASP A 155 29.84 2.87 1.30
C ASP A 155 28.96 3.72 0.36
N PRO A 156 29.16 5.03 0.29
CA PRO A 156 28.34 5.92 -0.54
C PRO A 156 28.37 5.64 -2.04
N GLU A 157 29.40 4.94 -2.53
CA GLU A 157 29.57 4.67 -3.96
C GLU A 157 29.00 3.31 -4.39
N ASN A 158 29.09 2.28 -3.54
CA ASN A 158 28.76 0.91 -3.90
C ASN A 158 27.77 0.23 -2.94
N GLY A 159 27.37 0.93 -1.87
CA GLY A 159 26.41 0.40 -0.91
C GLY A 159 25.10 -0.01 -1.57
N ILE A 160 24.52 -1.09 -1.07
CA ILE A 160 23.21 -1.58 -1.49
C ILE A 160 22.16 -1.09 -0.47
N VAL A 161 21.02 -0.61 -0.95
CA VAL A 161 19.85 -0.35 -0.10
C VAL A 161 18.87 -1.51 -0.31
N VAL A 162 18.43 -2.12 0.78
CA VAL A 162 17.41 -3.17 0.75
C VAL A 162 16.27 -2.76 1.68
N ASN A 163 15.04 -2.78 1.16
CA ASN A 163 13.83 -2.55 1.94
C ASN A 163 12.98 -3.82 1.92
N LEU A 164 12.45 -4.19 3.06
CA LEU A 164 11.44 -5.23 3.25
C LEU A 164 10.27 -4.61 4.00
N ASN A 165 9.08 -4.72 3.46
CA ASN A 165 7.84 -4.29 4.12
C ASN A 165 6.83 -5.43 4.11
N THR A 166 6.09 -5.55 5.21
CA THR A 166 4.97 -6.47 5.32
C THR A 166 3.79 -5.77 5.98
N ALA A 167 2.60 -6.06 5.52
CA ALA A 167 1.38 -5.57 6.14
C ALA A 167 0.32 -6.66 6.20
N TYR A 168 -0.48 -6.63 7.24
CA TYR A 168 -1.67 -7.45 7.42
C TYR A 168 -2.84 -6.55 7.78
N LEU A 169 -3.98 -6.76 7.13
CA LEU A 169 -5.23 -6.08 7.40
C LEU A 169 -6.31 -7.11 7.73
N ASP A 170 -7.08 -6.84 8.78
CA ASP A 170 -8.27 -7.59 9.18
C ASP A 170 -9.46 -6.63 9.19
N ALA A 171 -10.48 -6.94 8.42
CA ALA A 171 -11.75 -6.23 8.38
C ALA A 171 -12.90 -7.25 8.30
N ASN A 172 -14.14 -6.79 8.48
CA ASN A 172 -15.30 -7.67 8.30
C ASN A 172 -15.35 -8.22 6.87
N ASN A 173 -15.39 -9.55 6.76
CA ASN A 173 -15.42 -10.31 5.50
C ASN A 173 -14.19 -10.09 4.60
N GLU A 174 -13.05 -9.65 5.16
CA GLU A 174 -11.83 -9.42 4.41
C GLU A 174 -10.59 -9.61 5.29
N LYS A 175 -9.59 -10.33 4.77
CA LYS A 175 -8.26 -10.45 5.36
C LYS A 175 -7.20 -10.36 4.28
N ASP A 176 -6.24 -9.48 4.47
CA ASP A 176 -5.21 -9.23 3.48
C ASP A 176 -3.83 -9.30 4.09
N PHE A 177 -2.91 -9.89 3.37
CA PHE A 177 -1.50 -9.90 3.70
C PHE A 177 -0.69 -9.45 2.49
N THR A 178 0.27 -8.58 2.70
CA THR A 178 1.22 -8.19 1.67
C THR A 178 2.64 -8.24 2.20
N ALA A 179 3.56 -8.58 1.32
CA ALA A 179 5.00 -8.52 1.57
C ALA A 179 5.72 -8.06 0.32
N GLY A 180 6.70 -7.19 0.49
CA GLY A 180 7.51 -6.73 -0.62
C GLY A 180 8.95 -6.53 -0.20
N ILE A 181 9.86 -6.82 -1.12
CA ILE A 181 11.29 -6.58 -0.98
C ILE A 181 11.80 -5.90 -2.22
N ASN A 182 12.61 -4.84 -2.06
CA ASN A 182 13.37 -4.29 -3.15
C ASN A 182 14.84 -4.08 -2.76
N ALA A 183 15.69 -4.14 -3.75
CA ALA A 183 17.11 -3.86 -3.63
C ALA A 183 17.52 -2.81 -4.66
N LEU A 184 18.18 -1.74 -4.19
CA LEU A 184 18.74 -0.70 -5.03
C LEU A 184 20.27 -0.78 -4.97
N TRP A 185 20.87 -0.87 -6.13
CA TRP A 185 22.33 -0.87 -6.28
C TRP A 185 22.74 0.06 -7.41
N LYS A 186 23.46 1.11 -7.05
CA LYS A 186 23.84 2.18 -8.00
C LYS A 186 22.59 2.75 -8.69
N ARG A 187 22.40 2.39 -9.95
CA ARG A 187 21.30 2.85 -10.80
C ARG A 187 20.27 1.77 -11.08
N PHE A 188 20.45 0.56 -10.53
CA PHE A 188 19.54 -0.57 -10.69
C PHE A 188 18.63 -0.71 -9.49
N GLU A 189 17.42 -1.12 -9.76
CA GLU A 189 16.47 -1.61 -8.78
C GLU A 189 15.92 -2.95 -9.25
N LEU A 190 15.77 -3.87 -8.31
CA LEU A 190 15.07 -5.14 -8.48
C LEU A 190 14.18 -5.35 -7.28
N GLY A 191 12.94 -5.76 -7.49
CA GLY A 191 12.01 -6.02 -6.41
C GLY A 191 11.02 -7.12 -6.72
N TYR A 192 10.41 -7.59 -5.64
CA TYR A 192 9.34 -8.58 -5.67
C TYR A 192 8.28 -8.19 -4.65
N ILE A 193 7.00 -8.31 -5.05
CA ILE A 193 5.83 -8.04 -4.22
C ILE A 193 4.93 -9.27 -4.25
N TYR A 194 4.45 -9.65 -3.09
CA TYR A 194 3.42 -10.66 -2.90
C TYR A 194 2.23 -10.07 -2.16
N ALA A 195 1.04 -10.34 -2.63
CA ALA A 195 -0.20 -10.01 -1.93
C ALA A 195 -1.12 -11.23 -1.87
N HIS A 196 -1.80 -11.39 -0.75
CA HIS A 196 -2.79 -12.42 -0.48
C HIS A 196 -4.03 -11.73 0.05
N ASN A 197 -5.11 -11.77 -0.73
CA ASN A 197 -6.39 -11.16 -0.37
C ASN A 197 -7.42 -12.28 -0.19
N ARG A 198 -8.09 -12.30 0.94
CA ARG A 198 -9.22 -13.18 1.20
C ARG A 198 -10.48 -12.35 1.36
N ILE A 199 -11.43 -12.57 0.48
CA ILE A 199 -12.74 -11.92 0.47
C ILE A 199 -13.77 -12.97 0.80
N ASP A 200 -14.37 -12.89 2.00
CA ASP A 200 -15.32 -13.89 2.51
C ASP A 200 -16.77 -13.60 2.09
N GLU A 201 -17.04 -12.44 1.51
CA GLU A 201 -18.34 -12.06 0.98
C GLU A 201 -18.19 -11.07 -0.17
N PHE A 202 -18.79 -11.41 -1.29
CA PHE A 202 -18.86 -10.57 -2.48
C PHE A 202 -20.33 -10.48 -2.91
N SER A 203 -20.90 -9.30 -3.02
CA SER A 203 -22.25 -9.18 -3.58
C SER A 203 -22.11 -9.00 -5.08
N GLY A 204 -22.62 -9.98 -5.82
CA GLY A 204 -22.55 -9.97 -7.27
C GLY A 204 -23.27 -8.80 -7.91
N VAL A 205 -22.67 -7.64 -7.89
CA VAL A 205 -22.89 -6.64 -8.92
C VAL A 205 -22.14 -7.18 -10.13
N VAL A 206 -22.87 -7.61 -11.13
CA VAL A 206 -22.30 -7.95 -12.43
C VAL A 206 -21.58 -6.69 -12.92
N CYS A 207 -20.29 -6.68 -12.78
CA CYS A 207 -19.48 -5.66 -13.41
C CYS A 207 -19.62 -5.84 -14.92
N ASP A 208 -20.22 -4.89 -15.61
CA ASP A 208 -20.28 -4.87 -17.07
C ASP A 208 -18.86 -4.85 -17.63
N ASN A 209 -18.29 -6.02 -17.94
CA ASN A 209 -17.06 -6.28 -18.70
C ASN A 209 -15.72 -5.75 -18.17
N ASP A 210 -15.65 -4.97 -17.11
CA ASP A 210 -14.41 -4.32 -16.68
C ASP A 210 -13.87 -4.79 -15.30
N CYS A 211 -14.57 -5.65 -14.59
CA CYS A 211 -14.10 -6.22 -13.32
C CYS A 211 -13.35 -7.53 -13.54
N TRP A 212 -12.17 -7.63 -12.94
CA TRP A 212 -11.31 -8.80 -13.04
C TRP A 212 -11.72 -9.91 -12.08
N ILE A 213 -12.31 -9.57 -10.93
CA ILE A 213 -12.83 -10.51 -9.96
C ILE A 213 -14.32 -10.30 -9.78
N ASP A 214 -15.07 -11.38 -9.69
CA ASP A 214 -16.52 -11.39 -9.66
C ASP A 214 -17.13 -12.22 -8.53
N ASP A 215 -16.32 -12.79 -7.64
CA ASP A 215 -16.79 -13.69 -6.59
C ASP A 215 -15.98 -13.58 -5.29
N GLU A 216 -16.52 -14.13 -4.21
CA GLU A 216 -15.79 -14.37 -2.96
C GLU A 216 -14.70 -15.40 -3.17
N GLY A 217 -13.57 -15.25 -2.46
CA GLY A 217 -12.47 -16.19 -2.59
C GLY A 217 -11.13 -15.69 -2.11
N THR A 218 -10.11 -16.44 -2.48
CA THR A 218 -8.72 -16.12 -2.17
C THR A 218 -7.99 -15.75 -3.46
N TYR A 219 -7.34 -14.60 -3.42
CA TYR A 219 -6.59 -14.04 -4.54
C TYR A 219 -5.14 -13.81 -4.15
N ASN A 220 -4.22 -14.29 -4.97
CA ASN A 220 -2.78 -14.09 -4.77
C ASN A 220 -2.21 -13.28 -5.94
N ILE A 221 -1.36 -12.31 -5.62
CA ILE A 221 -0.68 -11.51 -6.64
C ILE A 221 0.82 -11.64 -6.42
N HIS A 222 1.54 -11.99 -7.48
CA HIS A 222 2.99 -12.06 -7.52
C HIS A 222 3.51 -11.07 -8.54
N THR A 223 4.34 -10.11 -8.14
CA THR A 223 4.92 -9.14 -9.05
C THR A 223 6.43 -9.09 -8.91
N ILE A 224 7.14 -9.27 -10.01
CA ILE A 224 8.55 -8.95 -10.12
C ILE A 224 8.71 -7.67 -10.92
N HIS A 225 9.58 -6.78 -10.47
CA HIS A 225 9.88 -5.55 -11.20
C HIS A 225 11.37 -5.26 -11.20
N ALA A 226 11.81 -4.56 -12.24
CA ALA A 226 13.17 -4.07 -12.36
C ALA A 226 13.18 -2.67 -12.97
N SER A 227 14.10 -1.83 -12.55
CA SER A 227 14.25 -0.51 -13.14
C SER A 227 15.71 -0.05 -13.22
N TYR A 228 15.95 0.91 -14.10
CA TYR A 228 17.26 1.51 -14.31
C TYR A 228 17.16 3.02 -14.44
N GLN A 229 18.04 3.74 -13.75
CA GLN A 229 18.16 5.19 -13.82
C GLN A 229 19.26 5.61 -14.80
N PHE A 230 18.91 6.38 -15.81
CA PHE A 230 19.84 7.17 -16.62
C PHE A 230 19.99 8.55 -15.97
N ALA A 231 21.06 8.75 -15.24
CA ALA A 231 21.29 10.00 -14.54
C ALA A 231 22.02 11.01 -15.42
N ASN A 232 21.82 12.31 -15.16
CA ASN A 232 22.52 13.41 -15.78
C ASN A 232 22.39 13.40 -17.33
N VAL A 233 21.17 13.16 -17.80
CA VAL A 233 20.91 13.07 -19.24
C VAL A 233 21.18 14.41 -19.91
N MET A 234 21.84 14.39 -21.07
CA MET A 234 22.29 15.59 -21.82
C MET A 234 23.22 16.50 -20.99
N ASP A 235 24.05 15.92 -20.13
CA ASP A 235 24.97 16.63 -19.23
C ASP A 235 24.28 17.60 -18.25
N MET A 236 22.98 17.40 -18.00
CA MET A 236 22.21 18.14 -17.00
C MET A 236 22.16 17.34 -15.69
N GLU A 237 22.81 17.79 -14.64
CA GLU A 237 22.91 17.10 -13.33
C GLU A 237 21.54 16.87 -12.67
N ASN A 238 20.55 17.67 -13.01
CA ASN A 238 19.20 17.62 -12.44
C ASN A 238 18.18 16.92 -13.36
N PHE A 239 18.60 16.33 -14.50
CA PHE A 239 17.72 15.63 -15.42
C PHE A 239 18.01 14.13 -15.43
N ASN A 240 17.02 13.35 -15.03
CA ASN A 240 17.10 11.89 -14.98
C ASN A 240 15.98 11.24 -15.78
N ILE A 241 16.29 10.14 -16.44
CA ILE A 241 15.32 9.27 -17.09
C ILE A 241 15.34 7.92 -16.38
N TYR A 242 14.18 7.37 -16.07
CA TYR A 242 14.02 6.06 -15.46
C TYR A 242 13.26 5.14 -16.42
N LEU A 243 13.77 3.94 -16.58
CA LEU A 243 13.09 2.87 -17.30
C LEU A 243 12.75 1.77 -16.32
N GLY A 244 11.47 1.45 -16.16
CA GLY A 244 10.97 0.37 -15.31
C GLY A 244 10.19 -0.65 -16.13
N THR A 245 10.29 -1.92 -15.73
CA THR A 245 9.51 -3.02 -16.28
C THR A 245 8.96 -3.87 -15.16
N TYR A 246 7.82 -4.52 -15.38
CA TYR A 246 7.24 -5.45 -14.41
C TYR A 246 6.52 -6.59 -15.11
N TYR A 247 6.39 -7.70 -14.38
CA TYR A 247 5.51 -8.81 -14.68
C TYR A 247 4.75 -9.19 -13.42
N SER A 248 3.43 -9.30 -13.52
CA SER A 248 2.52 -9.58 -12.41
C SER A 248 1.59 -10.72 -12.79
N ILE A 249 1.37 -11.65 -11.87
CA ILE A 249 0.42 -12.74 -11.99
C ILE A 249 -0.60 -12.59 -10.87
N LEU A 250 -1.87 -12.69 -11.21
CA LEU A 250 -2.99 -12.83 -10.30
C LEU A 250 -3.51 -14.27 -10.39
N ASP A 251 -3.61 -14.96 -9.25
CA ASP A 251 -4.19 -16.29 -9.12
C ASP A 251 -5.40 -16.26 -8.20
N SER A 252 -6.39 -17.09 -8.42
CA SER A 252 -7.52 -17.31 -7.52
C SER A 252 -7.65 -18.79 -7.10
N ASP A 253 -8.45 -19.07 -6.07
CA ASP A 253 -8.75 -20.42 -5.59
C ASP A 253 -9.88 -21.11 -6.38
N GLY A 254 -10.01 -20.79 -7.67
CA GLY A 254 -11.02 -21.32 -8.60
C GLY A 254 -11.17 -20.38 -9.80
N ASP A 255 -12.10 -20.63 -10.68
CA ASP A 255 -12.37 -19.86 -11.90
C ASP A 255 -13.07 -18.51 -11.56
N LYS A 256 -12.41 -17.65 -10.81
CA LYS A 256 -12.95 -16.38 -10.25
C LYS A 256 -12.39 -15.12 -10.87
N ILE A 257 -11.61 -15.27 -11.92
CA ILE A 257 -11.01 -14.18 -12.68
C ILE A 257 -11.55 -14.28 -14.10
N HIS A 258 -12.70 -13.64 -14.36
CA HIS A 258 -13.42 -13.75 -15.66
C HIS A 258 -13.70 -15.18 -16.13
N GLY A 259 -13.93 -16.12 -15.20
CA GLY A 259 -14.12 -17.53 -15.51
C GLY A 259 -12.84 -18.32 -15.70
N ASP A 260 -11.68 -17.73 -15.44
CA ASP A 260 -10.38 -18.37 -15.39
C ASP A 260 -9.83 -18.37 -13.95
N ASP A 261 -8.84 -19.18 -13.68
CA ASP A 261 -8.16 -19.28 -12.39
C ASP A 261 -7.01 -18.27 -12.22
N SER A 262 -6.52 -17.69 -13.32
CA SER A 262 -5.37 -16.77 -13.33
C SER A 262 -5.42 -15.74 -14.45
N ASP A 263 -4.75 -14.61 -14.21
CA ASP A 263 -4.46 -13.57 -15.21
C ASP A 263 -3.04 -13.06 -15.05
N ASP A 264 -2.45 -12.57 -16.12
CA ASP A 264 -1.12 -11.98 -16.08
C ASP A 264 -1.05 -10.61 -16.75
N ARG A 265 -0.19 -9.76 -16.21
CA ARG A 265 0.08 -8.42 -16.73
C ARG A 265 1.57 -8.14 -16.78
N TYR A 266 1.97 -7.46 -17.81
CA TYR A 266 3.34 -6.96 -17.94
C TYR A 266 3.32 -5.55 -18.54
N GLY A 267 4.36 -4.80 -18.23
CA GLY A 267 4.47 -3.46 -18.76
C GLY A 267 5.84 -2.84 -18.59
N ALA A 268 5.98 -1.70 -19.23
CA ALA A 268 7.16 -0.86 -19.12
C ALA A 268 6.75 0.59 -18.95
N ARG A 269 7.53 1.33 -18.18
CA ARG A 269 7.31 2.75 -17.94
C ARG A 269 8.59 3.53 -18.15
N VAL A 270 8.48 4.68 -18.80
CA VAL A 270 9.56 5.66 -18.89
C VAL A 270 9.13 6.89 -18.10
N ARG A 271 9.96 7.31 -17.13
CA ARG A 271 9.72 8.48 -16.32
C ARG A 271 10.83 9.52 -16.55
N PHE A 272 10.44 10.73 -16.83
CA PHE A 272 11.32 11.88 -16.92
C PHE A 272 11.22 12.70 -15.63
N LYS A 273 12.34 12.95 -14.96
CA LYS A 273 12.38 13.71 -13.71
C LYS A 273 13.40 14.83 -13.84
N TYR A 274 12.92 16.05 -13.75
CA TYR A 274 13.73 17.27 -13.77
C TYR A 274 13.56 18.02 -12.44
N PHE A 275 14.66 18.35 -11.80
CA PHE A 275 14.67 19.09 -10.54
C PHE A 275 15.05 20.54 -10.82
N PHE A 276 14.21 21.48 -10.40
CA PHE A 276 14.42 22.92 -10.53
C PHE A 276 15.16 23.48 -9.34
#